data_1d86f3f653737e9b31801e58c9859bed
#
_entry.id   1d86f3f653737e9b31801e58c9859bed
#
_cell.length_a   1.000
_cell.length_b   1.000
_cell.length_c   1.000
_cell.angle_alpha   90.00
_cell.angle_beta   90.00
_cell.angle_gamma   90.00
#
_symmetry.space_group_name_H-M   'P 1'
#
loop_
_entity.id
_entity.type
_entity.pdbx_description
1 polymer ?
#
loop_
_entity_poly.entity_id
_entity_poly.type
_entity_poly.pdbx_seq_one_letter_code
_entity_poly.pdbx_strand_id
1 'polypeptide(L)' 'MVETIVCINNEGFEIPLTIGKNYLNTILSSNSGYIKDDTGTSFATFGYKDKLFISIEEWRQQQINKLIE' A
#
# COMPACT_ATOMS: atom_id res chain seq x y z
N MET A 1 10.81 11.20 2.51
CA MET A 1 10.71 10.39 1.27
C MET A 1 9.30 9.84 1.14
N VAL A 2 8.76 9.85 -0.04
CA VAL A 2 7.40 9.36 -0.31
C VAL A 2 7.47 8.33 -1.43
N GLU A 3 6.76 7.21 -1.27
CA GLU A 3 6.60 6.23 -2.33
C GLU A 3 5.13 5.93 -2.58
N THR A 4 4.79 5.57 -3.80
CA THR A 4 3.43 5.14 -4.13
C THR A 4 3.34 3.64 -3.95
N ILE A 5 2.35 3.20 -3.16
CA ILE A 5 2.08 1.78 -2.91
C ILE A 5 0.63 1.49 -3.24
N VAL A 6 0.32 0.23 -3.51
CA VAL A 6 -1.02 -0.22 -3.86
C VAL A 6 -1.50 -1.22 -2.81
N CYS A 7 -2.72 -1.01 -2.34
CA CYS A 7 -3.35 -1.94 -1.40
C CYS A 7 -3.73 -3.23 -2.14
N ILE A 8 -3.27 -4.36 -1.64
CA ILE A 8 -3.56 -5.68 -2.21
C ILE A 8 -4.39 -6.57 -1.28
N ASN A 9 -4.48 -6.19 -0.01
CA ASN A 9 -5.22 -6.97 0.98
C ASN A 9 -5.66 -6.04 2.11
N ASN A 10 -6.90 -6.20 2.56
CA ASN A 10 -7.43 -5.46 3.70
C ASN A 10 -8.16 -6.37 4.69
N GLU A 11 -8.04 -7.68 4.56
CA GLU A 11 -8.67 -8.63 5.46
C GLU A 11 -8.07 -8.57 6.86
N GLY A 12 -8.94 -8.63 7.86
CA GLY A 12 -8.53 -8.64 9.26
C GLY A 12 -8.16 -7.27 9.80
N PHE A 13 -8.30 -6.22 9.00
CA PHE A 13 -8.01 -4.84 9.40
C PHE A 13 -9.27 -4.00 9.33
N GLU A 14 -9.52 -3.24 10.38
CA GLU A 14 -10.66 -2.32 10.44
C GLU A 14 -10.34 -0.97 9.78
N ILE A 15 -9.24 -0.89 9.06
CA ILE A 15 -8.78 0.32 8.39
C ILE A 15 -9.49 0.42 7.03
N PRO A 16 -10.10 1.56 6.70
CA PRO A 16 -10.83 1.72 5.44
C PRO A 16 -9.87 1.88 4.26
N LEU A 17 -9.41 0.78 3.73
CA LEU A 17 -8.53 0.71 2.56
C LEU A 17 -9.26 0.04 1.41
N THR A 18 -9.02 0.53 0.20
CA THR A 18 -9.59 -0.04 -1.02
C THR A 18 -8.53 -0.85 -1.77
N ILE A 19 -8.82 -2.13 -2.03
CA ILE A 19 -7.92 -3.00 -2.80
C ILE A 19 -7.78 -2.43 -4.22
N GLY A 20 -6.54 -2.33 -4.68
CA GLY A 20 -6.20 -1.78 -6.00
C GLY A 20 -6.04 -0.27 -6.03
N LYS A 21 -6.30 0.41 -4.92
CA LYS A 21 -6.13 1.86 -4.83
C LYS A 21 -4.69 2.22 -4.49
N ASN A 22 -4.20 3.32 -5.06
CA ASN A 22 -2.87 3.85 -4.78
C ASN A 22 -2.89 4.68 -3.50
N TYR A 23 -1.86 4.51 -2.67
CA TYR A 23 -1.66 5.30 -1.46
C TYR A 23 -0.25 5.85 -1.44
N LEU A 24 -0.07 7.04 -0.90
CA LEU A 24 1.25 7.64 -0.73
C LEU A 24 1.78 7.27 0.66
N ASN A 25 2.86 6.51 0.67
CA ASN A 25 3.54 6.11 1.90
C ASN A 25 4.64 7.12 2.21
N THR A 26 4.49 7.88 3.28
CA THR A 26 5.49 8.84 3.74
C THR A 26 6.49 8.10 4.62
N ILE A 27 7.74 8.05 4.18
CA ILE A 27 8.80 7.33 4.88
C ILE A 27 9.58 8.31 5.74
N LEU A 28 9.56 8.10 7.05
CA LEU A 28 10.26 8.93 8.02
C LEU A 28 11.65 8.38 8.33
N SER A 29 11.80 7.05 8.35
CA SER A 29 13.08 6.36 8.57
C SER A 29 12.99 4.95 8.00
N SER A 30 14.05 4.16 8.13
CA SER A 30 14.05 2.77 7.67
C SER A 30 12.99 1.89 8.36
N ASN A 31 12.54 2.29 9.55
CA ASN A 31 11.59 1.53 10.35
C ASN A 31 10.30 2.30 10.62
N SER A 32 10.09 3.44 9.99
CA SER A 32 8.96 4.30 10.28
C SER A 32 8.39 4.92 9.02
N GLY A 33 7.09 4.80 8.85
CA GLY A 33 6.37 5.41 7.76
C GLY A 33 4.88 5.39 8.04
N TYR A 34 4.12 6.16 7.28
CA TYR A 34 2.67 6.20 7.43
C TYR A 34 1.99 6.47 6.10
N ILE A 35 0.72 6.06 6.03
CA ILE A 35 -0.18 6.41 4.93
C ILE A 35 -1.41 7.09 5.50
N LYS A 36 -2.19 7.72 4.61
CA LYS A 36 -3.55 8.15 4.95
C LYS A 36 -4.53 7.17 4.34
N ASP A 37 -5.47 6.70 5.15
CA ASP A 37 -6.53 5.81 4.69
C ASP A 37 -7.60 6.57 3.90
N ASP A 38 -8.69 5.89 3.54
CA ASP A 38 -9.77 6.51 2.76
C ASP A 38 -10.53 7.60 3.52
N THR A 39 -10.39 7.67 4.84
CA THR A 39 -10.98 8.72 5.66
C THR A 39 -10.05 9.90 5.89
N GLY A 40 -8.78 9.80 5.45
CA GLY A 40 -7.76 10.81 5.68
C GLY A 40 -7.03 10.66 7.00
N THR A 41 -7.28 9.60 7.74
CA THR A 41 -6.60 9.32 9.00
C THR A 41 -5.25 8.67 8.71
N SER A 42 -4.18 9.19 9.31
CA SER A 42 -2.84 8.62 9.17
C SER A 42 -2.68 7.38 10.04
N PHE A 43 -2.04 6.34 9.48
CA PHE A 43 -1.68 5.20 10.31
C PHE A 43 -0.31 4.65 9.88
N ALA A 44 0.39 4.04 10.83
CA ALA A 44 1.73 3.53 10.61
C ALA A 44 1.71 2.28 9.73
N THR A 45 2.59 2.25 8.72
CA THR A 45 2.71 1.11 7.81
C THR A 45 3.80 0.13 8.22
N PHE A 46 4.62 0.50 9.20
CA PHE A 46 5.68 -0.37 9.68
C PHE A 46 5.11 -1.71 10.19
N GLY A 47 5.65 -2.80 9.68
CA GLY A 47 5.19 -4.13 10.02
C GLY A 47 3.99 -4.62 9.19
N TYR A 48 3.31 -3.75 8.48
CA TYR A 48 2.13 -4.10 7.69
C TYR A 48 2.33 -3.92 6.19
N LYS A 49 3.34 -3.17 5.79
CA LYS A 49 3.56 -2.80 4.40
C LYS A 49 3.59 -4.01 3.48
N ASP A 50 4.35 -5.04 3.83
CA ASP A 50 4.51 -6.23 3.00
C ASP A 50 3.28 -7.13 2.98
N LYS A 51 2.37 -6.95 3.93
CA LYS A 51 1.15 -7.76 4.04
C LYS A 51 -0.03 -7.15 3.33
N LEU A 52 -0.12 -5.82 3.34
CA LEU A 52 -1.27 -5.09 2.82
C LEU A 52 -0.97 -4.37 1.50
N PHE A 53 0.29 -4.09 1.23
CA PHE A 53 0.69 -3.24 0.11
C PHE A 53 1.85 -3.83 -0.66
N ILE A 54 1.92 -3.48 -1.95
CA ILE A 54 3.11 -3.69 -2.78
C ILE A 54 3.44 -2.37 -3.46
N SER A 55 4.66 -2.27 -4.01
CA SER A 55 5.05 -1.08 -4.76
C SER A 55 4.18 -0.95 -6.01
N ILE A 56 4.00 0.28 -6.50
CA ILE A 56 3.24 0.52 -7.72
C ILE A 56 3.89 -0.17 -8.92
N GLU A 57 5.20 -0.26 -8.95
CA GLU A 57 5.94 -0.93 -10.02
C GLU A 57 5.66 -2.42 -10.05
N GLU A 58 5.70 -3.06 -8.88
CA GLU A 58 5.40 -4.48 -8.74
C GLU A 58 3.94 -4.77 -9.10
N TRP A 59 3.02 -3.92 -8.68
CA TRP A 59 1.61 -4.06 -9.00
C TRP A 59 1.38 -3.96 -10.52
N ARG A 60 2.02 -3.00 -11.19
CA ARG A 60 1.94 -2.86 -12.64
C ARG A 60 2.46 -4.10 -13.35
N GLN A 61 3.57 -4.65 -12.87
CA GLN A 61 4.14 -5.87 -13.44
C GLN A 61 3.18 -7.05 -13.33
N GLN A 62 2.49 -7.18 -12.20
CA GLN A 62 1.48 -8.22 -12.02
C GLN A 62 0.31 -8.06 -12.99
N GLN A 63 -0.13 -6.83 -13.25
CA GLN A 63 -1.21 -6.57 -14.21
C GLN A 63 -0.79 -6.91 -15.63
N ILE A 64 0.43 -6.59 -16.01
CA ILE A 64 0.98 -6.96 -17.32
C ILE A 64 1.01 -8.47 -17.47
N ASN A 65 1.48 -9.19 -16.46
CA ASN A 65 1.56 -10.65 -16.48
C ASN A 65 0.16 -11.29 -16.64
N LYS A 66 -0.86 -10.70 -16.03
CA LYS A 66 -2.23 -11.18 -16.20
C LYS A 66 -2.75 -11.00 -17.63
N LEU A 67 -2.33 -9.95 -18.32
CA LEU A 67 -2.77 -9.68 -19.68
C LEU A 67 -2.16 -10.61 -20.72
N ILE A 68 -1.01 -11.19 -20.43
CA ILE A 68 -0.30 -12.06 -21.37
C ILE A 68 -0.40 -13.55 -21.03
N GLU A 69 -1.13 -13.90 -19.99
CA GLU A 69 -1.43 -15.29 -19.66
C GLU A 69 -2.55 -15.85 -20.55
#